data_f2d606edae6470d464ccd58d4679761b
#
_entry.id   f2d606edae6470d464ccd58d4679761b
#
_cell.length_a   1.000
_cell.length_b   1.000
_cell.length_c   1.000
_cell.angle_alpha   90.00
_cell.angle_beta   90.00
_cell.angle_gamma   90.00
#
_symmetry.space_group_name_H-M   'P 1'
#
loop_
_entity.id
_entity.type
_entity.pdbx_description
1 polymer ?
#
loop_
_entity_poly.entity_id
_entity_poly.type
_entity_poly.pdbx_seq_one_letter_code
_entity_poly.pdbx_strand_id
1 'polypeptide(L)'
;MTDTHALDGIRVLDVTQVMAGPFCAMLLCDMGADVIKVEPPGGDSTRRMPGAVGTDSPSFNAVNRGKRGVVLDLKHPDGRAAAR
;
A
#
# COMPACT_ATOMS: atom_id res chain seq x y z
N MET A 1 -24.17 -12.67 12.97
CA MET A 1 -23.79 -11.46 12.22
C MET A 1 -22.66 -11.79 11.28
N THR A 2 -22.75 -11.39 10.06
CA THR A 2 -21.68 -11.58 9.10
C THR A 2 -20.69 -10.41 9.17
N ASP A 3 -19.41 -10.71 9.01
CA ASP A 3 -18.35 -9.68 8.96
C ASP A 3 -18.09 -9.26 7.52
N THR A 4 -19.18 -9.08 6.75
CA THR A 4 -19.10 -8.69 5.35
C THR A 4 -18.94 -7.19 5.22
N HIS A 5 -17.99 -6.77 4.41
CA HIS A 5 -17.71 -5.37 4.13
C HIS A 5 -18.03 -5.06 2.67
N ALA A 6 -18.24 -3.78 2.37
CA ALA A 6 -18.72 -3.34 1.04
C ALA A 6 -17.81 -3.80 -0.11
N LEU A 7 -16.51 -3.88 0.12
CA LEU A 7 -15.54 -4.22 -0.92
C LEU A 7 -14.94 -5.62 -0.76
N ASP A 8 -15.59 -6.50 0.00
CA ASP A 8 -15.14 -7.89 0.11
C ASP A 8 -15.05 -8.53 -1.28
N GLY A 9 -13.94 -9.23 -1.51
CA GLY A 9 -13.67 -9.86 -2.79
C GLY A 9 -13.02 -8.97 -3.84
N ILE A 10 -12.87 -7.68 -3.54
CA ILE A 10 -12.18 -6.73 -4.43
C ILE A 10 -10.71 -6.69 -4.06
N ARG A 11 -9.85 -6.83 -5.07
CA ARG A 11 -8.40 -6.67 -4.90
C ARG A 11 -7.97 -5.38 -5.54
N VAL A 12 -7.19 -4.57 -4.81
CA VAL A 12 -6.70 -3.27 -5.27
C VAL A 12 -5.18 -3.31 -5.31
N LEU A 13 -4.62 -2.89 -6.44
CA LEU A 13 -3.19 -2.71 -6.57
C LEU A 13 -2.86 -1.23 -6.32
N ASP A 14 -2.15 -0.96 -5.24
CA ASP A 14 -1.80 0.40 -4.83
C ASP A 14 -0.35 0.68 -5.24
N VAL A 15 -0.18 1.49 -6.28
CA VAL A 15 1.14 1.93 -6.76
C VAL A 15 1.42 3.39 -6.40
N THR A 16 0.65 3.94 -5.46
CA THR A 16 0.73 5.35 -5.07
C THR A 16 1.78 5.58 -4.00
N GLN A 17 2.19 6.85 -3.86
CA GLN A 17 3.13 7.28 -2.84
C GLN A 17 2.69 8.59 -2.21
N VAL A 18 3.31 8.94 -1.10
CA VAL A 18 3.11 10.14 -0.30
C VAL A 18 1.79 10.09 0.48
N MET A 19 0.77 10.90 0.18
CA MET A 19 -0.39 11.02 1.08
C MET A 19 -1.73 10.75 0.41
N ALA A 20 -2.09 11.51 -0.65
CA ALA A 20 -3.44 11.46 -1.19
C ALA A 20 -3.82 10.09 -1.76
N GLY A 21 -2.94 9.51 -2.57
CA GLY A 21 -3.16 8.18 -3.15
C GLY A 21 -3.18 7.08 -2.09
N PRO A 22 -2.15 7.00 -1.23
CA PRO A 22 -2.14 6.02 -0.14
C PRO A 22 -3.32 6.15 0.81
N PHE A 23 -3.76 7.35 1.13
CA PHE A 23 -4.93 7.57 1.97
C PHE A 23 -6.20 7.02 1.30
N CYS A 24 -6.38 7.30 0.00
CA CYS A 24 -7.50 6.75 -0.76
C CYS A 24 -7.51 5.22 -0.74
N ALA A 25 -6.37 4.61 -1.02
CA ALA A 25 -6.25 3.15 -1.01
C ALA A 25 -6.49 2.58 0.39
N MET A 26 -6.07 3.28 1.44
CA MET A 26 -6.35 2.88 2.82
C MET A 26 -7.85 2.86 3.11
N LEU A 27 -8.60 3.84 2.61
CA LEU A 27 -10.05 3.84 2.76
C LEU A 27 -10.69 2.64 2.07
N LEU A 28 -10.19 2.26 0.90
CA LEU A 28 -10.66 1.05 0.22
C LEU A 28 -10.36 -0.19 1.06
N CYS A 29 -9.20 -0.24 1.68
CA CYS A 29 -8.83 -1.33 2.58
C CYS A 29 -9.79 -1.40 3.77
N ASP A 30 -10.11 -0.26 4.38
CA ASP A 30 -11.03 -0.19 5.51
C ASP A 30 -12.44 -0.67 5.12
N MET A 31 -12.82 -0.57 3.85
CA MET A 31 -14.09 -1.06 3.33
C MET A 31 -14.08 -2.54 2.93
N GLY A 32 -13.00 -3.23 3.20
CA GLY A 32 -12.89 -4.67 2.98
C GLY A 32 -12.09 -5.11 1.77
N ALA A 33 -11.57 -4.18 0.97
CA ALA A 33 -10.73 -4.55 -0.17
C ALA A 33 -9.41 -5.16 0.28
N ASP A 34 -8.91 -6.12 -0.50
CA ASP A 34 -7.56 -6.66 -0.33
C ASP A 34 -6.60 -5.75 -1.08
N VAL A 35 -5.95 -4.84 -0.36
CA VAL A 35 -5.06 -3.83 -0.95
C VAL A 35 -3.62 -4.31 -0.89
N ILE A 36 -2.98 -4.37 -2.03
CA ILE A 36 -1.58 -4.74 -2.17
C ILE A 36 -0.81 -3.49 -2.58
N LYS A 37 0.05 -3.02 -1.68
CA LYS A 37 0.90 -1.85 -1.96
C LYS A 37 2.16 -2.30 -2.67
N VAL A 38 2.38 -1.75 -3.85
CA VAL A 38 3.60 -1.98 -4.63
C VAL A 38 4.57 -0.85 -4.32
N GLU A 39 5.76 -1.21 -3.83
CA GLU A 39 6.81 -0.25 -3.55
C GLU A 39 7.98 -0.44 -4.52
N PRO A 40 8.67 0.66 -4.89
CA PRO A 40 9.89 0.53 -5.67
C PRO A 40 11.01 -0.10 -4.83
N PRO A 41 12.08 -0.58 -5.45
CA PRO A 41 13.28 -0.96 -4.70
C PRO A 41 13.71 0.19 -3.79
N GLY A 42 13.96 -0.11 -2.51
CA GLY A 42 14.24 0.91 -1.51
C GLY A 42 13.02 1.39 -0.73
N GLY A 43 11.82 1.03 -1.17
CA GLY A 43 10.58 1.32 -0.47
C GLY A 43 9.99 2.70 -0.76
N ASP A 44 8.79 2.93 -0.22
CA ASP A 44 8.09 4.22 -0.31
C ASP A 44 8.88 5.29 0.45
N SER A 45 9.03 6.46 -0.17
CA SER A 45 9.78 7.57 0.42
C SER A 45 9.21 8.02 1.77
N THR A 46 7.91 7.85 1.99
CA THR A 46 7.27 8.24 3.25
C THR A 46 7.74 7.42 4.46
N ARG A 47 8.32 6.24 4.23
CA ARG A 47 8.92 5.46 5.33
C ARG A 47 10.03 6.22 6.04
N ARG A 48 10.71 7.11 5.33
CA ARG A 48 11.88 7.85 5.80
C ARG A 48 11.56 9.30 6.18
N MET A 49 10.28 9.65 6.30
CA MET A 49 9.88 10.99 6.72
C MET A 49 10.23 11.27 8.18
N PRO A 50 10.26 12.56 8.60
CA PRO A 50 10.56 12.93 9.98
C PRO A 50 9.69 12.17 10.99
N GLY A 51 10.29 11.81 12.11
CA GLY A 51 9.63 11.04 13.15
C GLY A 51 9.80 9.53 13.01
N ALA A 52 10.53 9.08 11.99
CA ALA A 52 10.79 7.65 11.81
C ALA A 52 11.58 7.09 12.98
N VAL A 53 11.10 5.98 13.53
CA VAL A 53 11.78 5.22 14.57
C VAL A 53 11.87 3.78 14.07
N GLY A 54 13.10 3.29 13.95
CA GLY A 54 13.32 1.99 13.34
C GLY A 54 13.20 2.09 11.82
N THR A 55 12.25 1.37 11.21
CA THR A 55 12.14 1.25 9.75
C THR A 55 11.10 2.19 9.13
N ASP A 56 10.04 2.57 9.86
CA ASP A 56 8.89 3.25 9.28
C ASP A 56 8.57 4.54 10.02
N SER A 57 8.16 5.57 9.25
CA SER A 57 7.69 6.82 9.83
C SER A 57 6.24 6.71 10.29
N PRO A 58 5.81 7.55 11.25
CA PRO A 58 4.39 7.64 11.61
C PRO A 58 3.50 8.00 10.42
N SER A 59 3.96 8.86 9.51
CA SER A 59 3.21 9.23 8.32
C SER A 59 2.96 8.03 7.41
N PHE A 60 3.94 7.17 7.23
CA PHE A 60 3.76 5.94 6.46
C PHE A 60 2.72 5.04 7.11
N ASN A 61 2.82 4.83 8.42
CA ASN A 61 1.89 3.95 9.12
C ASN A 61 0.47 4.50 9.12
N ALA A 62 0.31 5.82 9.16
CA ALA A 62 -1.00 6.45 9.21
C ALA A 62 -1.84 6.19 7.96
N VAL A 63 -1.22 6.06 6.78
CA VAL A 63 -1.95 5.93 5.51
C VAL A 63 -1.80 4.56 4.85
N ASN A 64 -1.13 3.63 5.50
CA ASN A 64 -0.87 2.32 4.89
C ASN A 64 -1.30 1.13 5.75
N ARG A 65 -2.09 1.37 6.79
CA ARG A 65 -2.56 0.29 7.66
C ARG A 65 -3.44 -0.69 6.87
N GLY A 66 -3.31 -1.95 7.21
CA GLY A 66 -4.12 -3.02 6.63
C GLY A 66 -3.70 -3.47 5.24
N LYS A 67 -2.78 -2.78 4.59
CA LYS A 67 -2.29 -3.16 3.28
C LYS A 67 -1.24 -4.26 3.37
N ARG A 68 -1.21 -5.13 2.36
CA ARG A 68 -0.10 -6.06 2.15
C ARG A 68 0.94 -5.37 1.27
N GLY A 69 2.20 -5.58 1.54
CA GLY A 69 3.29 -4.93 0.81
C GLY A 69 4.05 -5.88 -0.08
N VAL A 70 4.50 -5.39 -1.23
CA VAL A 70 5.42 -6.10 -2.12
C VAL A 70 6.35 -5.09 -2.77
N VAL A 71 7.62 -5.46 -2.91
CA VAL A 71 8.60 -4.63 -3.61
C VAL A 71 8.76 -5.15 -5.03
N LEU A 72 8.48 -4.30 -6.02
CA LEU A 72 8.61 -4.63 -7.43
C LEU A 72 9.31 -3.47 -8.15
N ASP A 73 10.27 -3.81 -9.00
CA ASP A 73 10.87 -2.82 -9.89
C ASP A 73 10.06 -2.77 -11.18
N LEU A 74 9.17 -1.78 -11.28
CA LEU A 74 8.31 -1.62 -12.45
C LEU A 74 9.05 -1.15 -13.70
N LYS A 75 10.32 -0.78 -13.56
CA LYS A 75 11.19 -0.48 -14.70
C LYS A 75 11.76 -1.75 -15.31
N HIS A 76 11.71 -2.86 -14.59
CA HIS A 76 12.20 -4.16 -15.05
C HIS A 76 11.03 -4.98 -15.64
N PRO A 77 11.23 -5.70 -16.78
CA PRO A 77 10.15 -6.50 -17.37
C PRO A 77 9.52 -7.52 -16.41
N ASP A 78 10.33 -8.18 -15.59
CA ASP A 78 9.84 -9.18 -14.63
C ASP A 78 8.99 -8.53 -13.54
N GLY A 79 9.37 -7.33 -13.08
CA GLY A 79 8.59 -6.59 -12.09
C GLY A 79 7.21 -6.20 -12.65
N ARG A 80 7.16 -5.73 -13.90
CA ARG A 80 5.90 -5.40 -14.56
C ARG A 80 5.03 -6.64 -14.75
N ALA A 81 5.61 -7.76 -15.11
CA ALA A 81 4.87 -9.00 -15.28
C ALA A 81 4.25 -9.46 -13.96
N ALA A 82 4.99 -9.34 -12.86
CA ALA A 82 4.48 -9.71 -11.53
C ALA A 82 3.31 -8.82 -11.09
N ALA A 83 3.26 -7.56 -11.54
CA ALA A 83 2.20 -6.62 -11.17
C ALA A 83 0.89 -6.86 -11.93
N ARG A 84 0.91 -7.63 -12.98
CA ARG A 84 -0.28 -7.88 -13.80
C ARG A 84 -1.16 -9.00 -13.28
#